data_8fd696d9da6ae13f9d2d1f51b9d43943
#
_entry.id   8fd696d9da6ae13f9d2d1f51b9d43943
#
_cell.length_a   1.000
_cell.length_b   1.000
_cell.length_c   1.000
_cell.angle_alpha   90.00
_cell.angle_beta   90.00
_cell.angle_gamma   90.00
#
_symmetry.space_group_name_H-M   'P 1'
#
loop_
_entity.id
_entity.type
_entity.pdbx_description
1 polymer ?
#
loop_
_entity_poly.entity_id
_entity_poly.type
_entity_poly.pdbx_seq_one_letter_code
_entity_poly.pdbx_strand_id
1 'polypeptide(L)'
;MSEHHGRDAAPGEGGDFGERSAVEAVRNYCIGLLLATLLTIASFWVASGTALLYGPGVLMGLAALAIAQMGVHLVFFLHITTGPDNTNNVLALAFGALIVGLVIAGSVWIMAHLDANMSLPGGMMDLRTQ
;
A
#
# COMPACT_ATOMS: atom_id res chain seq x y z
N MET A 1 13.31 -48.77 -24.37
CA MET A 1 13.37 -48.11 -23.05
C MET A 1 13.94 -46.72 -23.25
N SER A 2 13.08 -45.77 -23.44
CA SER A 2 13.46 -44.34 -23.60
C SER A 2 13.38 -43.71 -22.22
N GLU A 3 14.53 -43.51 -21.61
CA GLU A 3 14.62 -42.72 -20.38
C GLU A 3 14.30 -41.26 -20.71
N HIS A 4 13.12 -40.82 -20.34
CA HIS A 4 12.82 -39.41 -20.21
C HIS A 4 13.66 -38.88 -19.04
N HIS A 5 14.86 -38.40 -19.36
CA HIS A 5 15.56 -37.49 -18.51
C HIS A 5 14.74 -36.18 -18.45
N GLY A 6 13.81 -36.12 -17.50
CA GLY A 6 13.21 -34.87 -17.07
C GLY A 6 14.36 -33.97 -16.61
N ARG A 7 14.62 -32.93 -17.37
CA ARG A 7 15.58 -31.89 -16.99
C ARG A 7 14.99 -31.16 -15.79
N ASP A 8 15.45 -31.56 -14.62
CA ASP A 8 15.39 -30.71 -13.45
C ASP A 8 16.40 -29.56 -13.65
N ALA A 9 16.08 -28.66 -14.57
CA ALA A 9 16.81 -27.42 -14.73
C ALA A 9 16.48 -26.54 -13.54
N ALA A 10 17.47 -26.29 -12.70
CA ALA A 10 17.34 -25.30 -11.64
C ALA A 10 16.95 -23.93 -12.23
N PRO A 11 16.14 -23.12 -11.54
CA PRO A 11 15.82 -21.78 -11.99
C PRO A 11 17.12 -20.97 -12.16
N GLY A 12 17.55 -20.76 -13.40
CA GLY A 12 18.80 -20.06 -13.77
C GLY A 12 19.65 -20.75 -14.83
N GLU A 13 19.34 -21.98 -15.24
CA GLU A 13 20.16 -22.76 -16.21
C GLU A 13 19.67 -22.67 -17.67
N GLY A 14 18.75 -21.77 -17.96
CA GLY A 14 18.32 -21.50 -19.33
C GLY A 14 19.08 -20.31 -19.91
N GLY A 15 20.21 -20.61 -20.59
CA GLY A 15 20.94 -19.58 -21.35
C GLY A 15 19.99 -18.84 -22.33
N ASP A 16 20.23 -17.56 -22.55
CA ASP A 16 19.53 -16.62 -23.45
C ASP A 16 18.10 -16.21 -23.07
N PHE A 17 17.29 -17.11 -22.53
CA PHE A 17 15.99 -16.74 -21.96
C PHE A 17 16.08 -16.12 -20.57
N GLY A 18 17.13 -16.44 -19.81
CA GLY A 18 17.37 -15.93 -18.47
C GLY A 18 17.82 -14.46 -18.48
N GLU A 19 18.63 -14.05 -19.46
CA GLU A 19 19.13 -12.66 -19.54
C GLU A 19 18.02 -11.67 -19.91
N ARG A 20 17.15 -12.03 -20.85
CA ARG A 20 16.00 -11.18 -21.23
C ARG A 20 15.02 -11.03 -20.09
N SER A 21 14.72 -12.12 -19.37
CA SER A 21 13.83 -12.06 -18.21
C SER A 21 14.45 -11.26 -17.05
N ALA A 22 15.76 -11.33 -16.86
CA ALA A 22 16.46 -10.53 -15.83
C ALA A 22 16.45 -9.04 -16.18
N VAL A 23 16.69 -8.66 -17.43
CA VAL A 23 16.64 -7.25 -17.86
C VAL A 23 15.22 -6.68 -17.75
N GLU A 24 14.21 -7.45 -18.11
CA GLU A 24 12.81 -7.04 -17.93
C GLU A 24 12.44 -6.89 -16.45
N ALA A 25 12.88 -7.79 -15.60
CA ALA A 25 12.68 -7.69 -14.16
C ALA A 25 13.33 -6.43 -13.59
N VAL A 26 14.61 -6.19 -13.91
CA VAL A 26 15.34 -4.99 -13.47
C VAL A 26 14.65 -3.72 -13.96
N ARG A 27 14.21 -3.69 -15.21
CA ARG A 27 13.46 -2.54 -15.76
C ARG A 27 12.18 -2.29 -14.97
N ASN A 28 11.42 -3.32 -14.68
CA ASN A 28 10.18 -3.19 -13.92
C ASN A 28 10.43 -2.69 -12.49
N TYR A 29 11.49 -3.17 -11.83
CA TYR A 29 11.90 -2.67 -10.53
C TYR A 29 12.33 -1.19 -10.58
N CYS A 30 13.07 -0.79 -11.60
CA CYS A 30 13.46 0.61 -11.78
C CYS A 30 12.26 1.52 -12.01
N ILE A 31 11.29 1.08 -12.81
CA ILE A 31 10.05 1.82 -13.04
C ILE A 31 9.25 1.92 -11.74
N GLY A 32 9.10 0.82 -11.00
CA GLY A 32 8.43 0.81 -9.72
C GLY A 32 9.08 1.74 -8.71
N LEU A 33 10.41 1.74 -8.63
CA LEU A 33 11.17 2.62 -7.75
C LEU A 33 11.00 4.10 -8.12
N LEU A 34 11.04 4.41 -9.42
CA LEU A 34 10.81 5.76 -9.92
C LEU A 34 9.40 6.26 -9.55
N LEU A 35 8.38 5.44 -9.79
CA LEU A 35 7.00 5.75 -9.43
C LEU A 35 6.85 5.95 -7.92
N ALA A 36 7.42 5.06 -7.11
CA ALA A 36 7.39 5.17 -5.66
C ALA A 36 8.05 6.46 -5.17
N THR A 37 9.18 6.83 -5.74
CA THR A 37 9.89 8.07 -5.41
C THR A 37 9.07 9.31 -5.78
N LEU A 38 8.46 9.32 -6.96
CA LEU A 38 7.60 10.43 -7.40
C LEU A 38 6.38 10.60 -6.50
N LEU A 39 5.73 9.51 -6.12
CA LEU A 39 4.60 9.54 -5.18
C LEU A 39 5.02 10.04 -3.79
N THR A 40 6.21 9.65 -3.34
CA THR A 40 6.76 10.14 -2.07
C THR A 40 7.00 11.65 -2.12
N ILE A 41 7.62 12.15 -3.18
CA ILE A 41 7.84 13.59 -3.38
C ILE A 41 6.50 14.33 -3.42
N ALA A 42 5.51 13.80 -4.15
CA ALA A 42 4.17 14.37 -4.20
C ALA A 42 3.51 14.42 -2.82
N SER A 43 3.68 13.36 -2.00
CA SER A 43 3.14 13.33 -0.64
C SER A 43 3.75 14.41 0.25
N PHE A 44 5.06 14.59 0.20
CA PHE A 44 5.72 15.67 0.94
C PHE A 44 5.31 17.05 0.43
N TRP A 45 5.12 17.21 -0.87
CA TRP A 45 4.64 18.47 -1.44
C TRP A 45 3.22 18.80 -0.99
N VAL A 46 2.32 17.83 -0.96
CA VAL A 46 0.97 18.00 -0.43
C VAL A 46 1.00 18.30 1.07
N ALA A 47 1.83 17.60 1.84
CA ALA A 47 1.95 17.80 3.28
C ALA A 47 2.57 19.14 3.67
N SER A 48 3.44 19.70 2.82
CA SER A 48 4.11 20.99 3.09
C SER A 48 3.19 22.22 3.04
N GLY A 49 1.92 22.03 2.65
CA GLY A 49 0.93 23.11 2.56
C GLY A 49 1.14 24.05 1.36
N THR A 50 2.14 23.79 0.51
CA THR A 50 2.36 24.55 -0.74
C THR A 50 1.39 24.17 -1.85
N ALA A 51 0.74 23.02 -1.71
CA ALA A 51 -0.37 22.66 -2.58
C ALA A 51 -1.59 23.53 -2.20
N LEU A 52 -2.27 24.07 -3.20
CA LEU A 52 -3.50 24.88 -3.08
C LEU A 52 -4.70 24.06 -2.51
N LEU A 53 -4.41 23.13 -1.61
CA LEU A 53 -5.41 22.26 -1.01
C LEU A 53 -5.86 22.83 0.34
N TYR A 54 -7.15 23.00 0.48
CA TYR A 54 -7.78 23.30 1.76
C TYR A 54 -7.51 22.17 2.79
N GLY A 55 -7.35 22.49 4.09
CA GLY A 55 -6.92 21.57 5.14
C GLY A 55 -7.52 20.15 5.09
N PRO A 56 -8.87 19.96 4.96
CA PRO A 56 -9.45 18.63 4.78
C PRO A 56 -9.02 17.92 3.48
N GLY A 57 -8.73 18.69 2.42
CA GLY A 57 -8.23 18.17 1.15
C GLY A 57 -6.81 17.60 1.24
N VAL A 58 -5.98 18.12 2.12
CA VAL A 58 -4.63 17.59 2.37
C VAL A 58 -4.71 16.16 2.90
N LEU A 59 -5.57 15.90 3.87
CA LEU A 59 -5.74 14.57 4.45
C LEU A 59 -6.24 13.57 3.40
N MET A 60 -7.24 13.95 2.61
CA MET A 60 -7.77 13.11 1.52
C MET A 60 -6.73 12.88 0.42
N GLY A 61 -5.96 13.91 0.08
CA GLY A 61 -4.86 13.82 -0.89
C GLY A 61 -3.77 12.87 -0.42
N LEU A 62 -3.36 12.95 0.84
CA LEU A 62 -2.38 12.04 1.44
C LEU A 62 -2.89 10.59 1.50
N ALA A 63 -4.17 10.40 1.83
CA ALA A 63 -4.79 9.08 1.83
C ALA A 63 -4.81 8.46 0.41
N ALA A 64 -5.17 9.24 -0.60
CA ALA A 64 -5.15 8.79 -1.99
C ALA A 64 -3.73 8.43 -2.46
N LEU A 65 -2.73 9.26 -2.11
CA LEU A 65 -1.32 8.99 -2.41
C LEU A 65 -0.80 7.75 -1.69
N ALA A 66 -1.24 7.52 -0.44
CA ALA A 66 -0.88 6.31 0.30
C ALA A 66 -1.44 5.04 -0.36
N ILE A 67 -2.68 5.07 -0.84
CA ILE A 67 -3.29 3.96 -1.58
C ILE A 67 -2.55 3.72 -2.90
N ALA A 68 -2.23 4.79 -3.63
CA ALA A 68 -1.45 4.70 -4.87
C ALA A 68 -0.06 4.12 -4.61
N GLN A 69 0.63 4.56 -3.54
CA GLN A 69 1.92 4.05 -3.13
C GLN A 69 1.88 2.55 -2.80
N MET A 70 0.85 2.12 -2.05
CA MET A 70 0.61 0.71 -1.78
C MET A 70 0.42 -0.07 -3.07
N GLY A 71 -0.39 0.43 -4.01
CA GLY A 71 -0.61 -0.19 -5.32
C GLY A 71 0.69 -0.37 -6.12
N VAL A 72 1.55 0.65 -6.18
CA VAL A 72 2.85 0.58 -6.85
C VAL A 72 3.72 -0.52 -6.23
N HIS A 73 3.79 -0.59 -4.89
CA HIS A 73 4.57 -1.61 -4.20
C HIS A 73 4.05 -3.02 -4.48
N LEU A 74 2.74 -3.20 -4.50
CA LEU A 74 2.12 -4.51 -4.78
C LEU A 74 2.35 -4.96 -6.22
N VAL A 75 2.18 -4.07 -7.18
CA VAL A 75 2.29 -4.42 -8.61
C VAL A 75 3.74 -4.64 -9.04
N PHE A 76 4.65 -3.75 -8.64
CA PHE A 76 6.02 -3.76 -9.15
C PHE A 76 7.00 -4.57 -8.29
N PHE A 77 6.81 -4.61 -6.97
CA PHE A 77 7.75 -5.29 -6.08
C PHE A 77 7.26 -6.66 -5.63
N LEU A 78 5.97 -6.84 -5.40
CA LEU A 78 5.44 -8.13 -4.95
C LEU A 78 5.16 -9.10 -6.10
N HIS A 79 5.20 -8.63 -7.34
CA HIS A 79 5.00 -9.47 -8.54
C HIS A 79 3.82 -10.44 -8.39
N ILE A 80 2.65 -9.90 -8.01
CA ILE A 80 1.44 -10.71 -7.87
C ILE A 80 1.00 -11.17 -9.25
N THR A 81 1.53 -12.29 -9.66
CA THR A 81 1.04 -13.01 -10.84
C THR A 81 -0.19 -13.80 -10.40
N THR A 82 -1.32 -13.52 -11.01
CA THR A 82 -2.57 -14.27 -10.81
C THR A 82 -2.49 -15.66 -11.47
N GLY A 83 -1.51 -16.47 -11.08
CA GLY A 83 -1.40 -17.85 -11.47
C GLY A 83 -2.06 -18.79 -10.46
N PRO A 84 -2.46 -20.00 -10.84
CA PRO A 84 -3.10 -20.96 -9.93
C PRO A 84 -2.23 -21.32 -8.72
N ASP A 85 -0.91 -21.21 -8.83
CA ASP A 85 0.04 -21.47 -7.75
C ASP A 85 0.21 -20.31 -6.76
N ASN A 86 -0.32 -19.12 -7.07
CA ASN A 86 -0.20 -17.92 -6.24
C ASN A 86 -1.43 -17.60 -5.40
N THR A 87 -2.42 -18.48 -5.36
CA THR A 87 -3.67 -18.26 -4.61
C THR A 87 -3.39 -18.00 -3.12
N ASN A 88 -2.42 -18.68 -2.53
CA ASN A 88 -2.03 -18.48 -1.14
C ASN A 88 -1.46 -17.09 -0.87
N ASN A 89 -0.67 -16.55 -1.80
CA ASN A 89 -0.07 -15.22 -1.69
C ASN A 89 -1.13 -14.13 -1.83
N VAL A 90 -2.08 -14.30 -2.75
CA VAL A 90 -3.21 -13.38 -2.95
C VAL A 90 -4.13 -13.39 -1.71
N LEU A 91 -4.41 -14.56 -1.15
CA LEU A 91 -5.20 -14.70 0.09
C LEU A 91 -4.50 -14.05 1.28
N ALA A 92 -3.20 -14.25 1.44
CA ALA A 92 -2.42 -13.62 2.51
C ALA A 92 -2.44 -12.09 2.39
N LEU A 93 -2.31 -11.57 1.16
CA LEU A 93 -2.39 -10.14 0.89
C LEU A 93 -3.79 -9.59 1.18
N ALA A 94 -4.83 -10.27 0.72
CA ALA A 94 -6.22 -9.87 0.97
C ALA A 94 -6.53 -9.86 2.46
N PHE A 95 -6.04 -10.87 3.21
CA PHE A 95 -6.16 -10.92 4.65
C PHE A 95 -5.41 -9.77 5.34
N GLY A 96 -4.18 -9.48 4.93
CA GLY A 96 -3.42 -8.34 5.45
C GLY A 96 -4.13 -7.01 5.20
N ALA A 97 -4.65 -6.80 3.98
CA ALA A 97 -5.43 -5.61 3.64
C ALA A 97 -6.72 -5.49 4.45
N LEU A 98 -7.40 -6.63 4.71
CA LEU A 98 -8.57 -6.67 5.58
C LEU A 98 -8.24 -6.23 7.01
N ILE A 99 -7.15 -6.73 7.59
CA ILE A 99 -6.72 -6.36 8.94
C ILE A 99 -6.39 -4.87 9.02
N VAL A 100 -5.63 -4.33 8.06
CA VAL A 100 -5.32 -2.89 8.00
C VAL A 100 -6.59 -2.07 7.87
N GLY A 101 -7.52 -2.47 7.02
CA GLY A 101 -8.82 -1.82 6.87
C GLY A 101 -9.63 -1.82 8.17
N LEU A 102 -9.67 -2.93 8.89
CA LEU A 102 -10.35 -3.03 10.19
C LEU A 102 -9.71 -2.13 11.24
N VAL A 103 -8.38 -2.07 11.30
CA VAL A 103 -7.66 -1.20 12.25
C VAL A 103 -7.96 0.27 11.96
N ILE A 104 -7.91 0.69 10.70
CA ILE A 104 -8.21 2.07 10.30
C ILE A 104 -9.69 2.41 10.61
N ALA A 105 -10.62 1.58 10.16
CA ALA A 105 -12.05 1.80 10.40
C ALA A 105 -12.39 1.82 11.89
N GLY A 106 -11.82 0.90 12.67
CA GLY A 106 -11.99 0.85 14.12
C GLY A 106 -11.42 2.08 14.81
N SER A 107 -10.23 2.54 14.42
CA SER A 107 -9.60 3.74 14.97
C SER A 107 -10.42 5.00 14.69
N VAL A 108 -10.89 5.16 13.46
CA VAL A 108 -11.76 6.30 13.07
C VAL A 108 -13.08 6.25 13.82
N TRP A 109 -13.67 5.07 13.96
CA TRP A 109 -14.91 4.88 14.71
C TRP A 109 -14.74 5.26 16.20
N ILE A 110 -13.68 4.80 16.84
CA ILE A 110 -13.38 5.11 18.25
C ILE A 110 -13.17 6.61 18.42
N MET A 111 -12.37 7.25 17.55
CA MET A 111 -12.14 8.69 17.61
C MET A 111 -13.44 9.49 17.45
N ALA A 112 -14.29 9.13 16.49
CA ALA A 112 -15.56 9.80 16.27
C ALA A 112 -16.50 9.67 17.49
N HIS A 113 -16.51 8.49 18.14
CA HIS A 113 -17.32 8.26 19.33
C HIS A 113 -16.76 8.98 20.56
N LEU A 114 -15.45 9.04 20.73
CA LEU A 114 -14.83 9.80 21.81
C LEU A 114 -15.13 11.30 21.65
N ASP A 115 -14.99 11.86 20.46
CA ASP A 115 -15.27 13.26 20.20
C ASP A 115 -16.74 13.60 20.47
N ALA A 116 -17.67 12.75 20.05
CA ALA A 116 -19.09 12.90 20.32
C ALA A 116 -19.45 12.82 21.81
N ASN A 117 -18.72 12.01 22.60
CA ASN A 117 -18.97 11.85 24.03
C ASN A 117 -18.21 12.87 24.88
N MET A 118 -17.10 13.44 24.39
CA MET A 118 -16.34 14.45 25.10
C MET A 118 -16.84 15.88 24.82
N SER A 119 -17.53 16.09 23.72
CA SER A 119 -18.25 17.34 23.44
C SER A 119 -19.56 17.41 24.22
N LEU A 120 -19.48 17.31 25.56
CA LEU A 120 -20.63 17.59 26.42
C LEU A 120 -21.00 19.07 26.26
N PRO A 121 -22.27 19.39 25.96
CA PRO A 121 -22.68 20.77 25.86
C PRO A 121 -22.54 21.42 27.22
N GLY A 122 -21.68 22.44 27.35
CA GLY A 122 -21.80 23.59 28.24
C GLY A 122 -22.09 23.43 29.73
N GLY A 123 -22.26 22.20 30.26
CA GLY A 123 -22.73 22.02 31.63
C GLY A 123 -21.66 22.06 32.73
N MET A 124 -20.38 21.90 32.37
CA MET A 124 -19.29 21.86 33.37
C MET A 124 -18.50 23.17 33.50
N MET A 125 -18.79 24.17 32.71
CA MET A 125 -18.11 25.46 32.81
C MET A 125 -18.73 26.37 33.86
N ASP A 126 -19.95 26.06 34.30
CA ASP A 126 -20.71 26.89 35.26
C ASP A 126 -20.36 26.61 36.74
N LEU A 127 -19.68 25.50 37.04
CA LEU A 127 -19.26 25.19 38.42
C LEU A 127 -17.96 25.86 38.86
N ARG A 128 -17.33 26.66 38.00
CA ARG A 128 -16.06 27.34 38.29
C ARG A 128 -16.22 28.83 38.63
N THR A 129 -17.44 29.33 38.57
CA THR A 129 -17.76 30.75 38.81
C THR A 129 -18.67 30.99 40.02
N GLN A 130 -18.81 30.00 40.92
CA GLN A 130 -19.46 30.22 42.22
C GLN A 130 -18.45 30.11 43.35
#